data_0cb48c8d42d72ce7b3ba1f17bc210683
#
_entry.id   0cb48c8d42d72ce7b3ba1f17bc210683
#
_cell.length_a   1.000
_cell.length_b   1.000
_cell.length_c   1.000
_cell.angle_alpha   90.00
_cell.angle_beta   90.00
_cell.angle_gamma   90.00
#
_symmetry.space_group_name_H-M   'P 1'
#
loop_
_entity.id
_entity.type
_entity.pdbx_description
1 polymer ?
#
loop_
_entity_poly.entity_id
_entity_poly.type
_entity_poly.pdbx_seq_one_letter_code
_entity_poly.pdbx_strand_id
1 'polypeptide(L)'
;DNLDVPASLWQILHQLKASGYKVGTLPESQEALLDMMQERGVNLPRDVGELEKMSGLVQLMSAEDYSNWFAQLPASVRQEMEQGPFGLLHQQLSSAIAVGKPHLAKDALDHTLEEMHHLLEGVDHKGRERALALLAKLESCYLAAIQSTDALVCMAQAPSIIDALQSTGIEGLGGWGAAPGKVMTYKGELLLPGLIFGNIFVGPQPPRGWEINEELLHANLAFPPTHQYLAFYHYLRNRFNADALVHLGRHSTYEFLPRRSVGLSEDDYSRIVAGDLPGIYPYIVDGVGEGIQAKRRGLAVMVDHLTPPLASTPLYDELLQLRQLIESFEASHGSGS
;
A
#
# COMPACT_ATOMS: atom_id res chain seq x y z
N ASP A 1 -13.72 -15.39 4.04
CA ASP A 1 -12.81 -15.62 2.94
C ASP A 1 -12.11 -16.97 2.90
N ASN A 2 -11.90 -17.69 3.90
CA ASN A 2 -11.53 -19.13 4.03
C ASN A 2 -10.54 -19.73 2.99
N LEU A 3 -9.67 -18.92 2.34
CA LEU A 3 -8.61 -19.47 1.51
C LEU A 3 -7.53 -20.08 2.41
N ASP A 4 -7.27 -21.36 2.24
CA ASP A 4 -6.10 -22.01 2.83
C ASP A 4 -4.86 -21.65 2.01
N VAL A 5 -4.23 -20.54 2.36
CA VAL A 5 -3.05 -20.03 1.64
C VAL A 5 -1.87 -20.99 1.69
N PRO A 6 -1.50 -21.61 2.84
CA PRO A 6 -0.42 -22.59 2.87
C PRO A 6 -0.68 -23.81 1.97
N ALA A 7 -1.87 -24.38 2.02
CA ALA A 7 -2.23 -25.53 1.17
C ALA A 7 -2.27 -25.15 -0.31
N SER A 8 -2.81 -23.99 -0.63
CA SER A 8 -2.86 -23.47 -2.01
C SER A 8 -1.46 -23.24 -2.58
N LEU A 9 -0.58 -22.60 -1.81
CA LEU A 9 0.80 -22.36 -2.20
C LEU A 9 1.56 -23.69 -2.39
N TRP A 10 1.40 -24.61 -1.45
CA TRP A 10 1.97 -25.95 -1.54
C TRP A 10 1.59 -26.64 -2.86
N GLN A 11 0.29 -26.62 -3.17
CA GLN A 11 -0.23 -27.22 -4.39
C GLN A 11 0.31 -26.55 -5.65
N ILE A 12 0.36 -25.21 -5.66
CA ILE A 12 0.92 -24.42 -6.79
C ILE A 12 2.37 -24.82 -7.04
N LEU A 13 3.21 -24.86 -6.02
CA LEU A 13 4.62 -25.21 -6.14
C LEU A 13 4.82 -26.62 -6.70
N HIS A 14 4.03 -27.57 -6.23
CA HIS A 14 4.07 -28.95 -6.73
C HIS A 14 3.59 -29.08 -8.17
N GLN A 15 2.52 -28.37 -8.55
CA GLN A 15 2.02 -28.39 -9.93
C GLN A 15 3.00 -27.70 -10.89
N LEU A 16 3.64 -26.61 -10.50
CA LEU A 16 4.69 -25.99 -11.29
C LEU A 16 5.85 -26.95 -11.52
N LYS A 17 6.30 -27.64 -10.47
CA LYS A 17 7.34 -28.66 -10.58
C LYS A 17 6.93 -29.83 -11.49
N ALA A 18 5.73 -30.33 -11.34
CA ALA A 18 5.19 -31.41 -12.18
C ALA A 18 5.03 -30.98 -13.64
N SER A 19 4.77 -29.70 -13.90
CA SER A 19 4.65 -29.11 -15.24
C SER A 19 6.01 -28.78 -15.87
N GLY A 20 7.13 -29.11 -15.23
CA GLY A 20 8.48 -28.94 -15.77
C GLY A 20 9.14 -27.60 -15.50
N TYR A 21 8.54 -26.74 -14.68
CA TYR A 21 9.22 -25.52 -14.23
C TYR A 21 10.40 -25.88 -13.33
N LYS A 22 11.43 -25.04 -13.37
CA LYS A 22 12.62 -25.18 -12.52
C LYS A 22 12.28 -24.76 -11.08
N VAL A 23 11.64 -25.63 -10.37
CA VAL A 23 11.37 -25.49 -8.93
C VAL A 23 12.46 -26.27 -8.19
N GLY A 24 13.15 -25.63 -7.27
CA GLY A 24 14.20 -26.27 -6.48
C GLY A 24 13.66 -27.34 -5.53
N THR A 25 14.43 -27.65 -4.49
CA THR A 25 13.98 -28.56 -3.43
C THR A 25 12.85 -27.90 -2.65
N LEU A 26 11.69 -28.55 -2.62
CA LEU A 26 10.57 -28.13 -1.79
C LEU A 26 10.72 -28.71 -0.38
N PRO A 27 10.17 -28.05 0.65
CA PRO A 27 10.08 -28.61 1.99
C PRO A 27 9.26 -29.91 2.00
N GLU A 28 9.41 -30.70 3.06
CA GLU A 28 8.82 -32.07 3.13
C GLU A 28 7.33 -32.04 3.42
N SER A 29 6.80 -30.94 3.97
CA SER A 29 5.39 -30.79 4.31
C SER A 29 4.90 -29.35 4.19
N GLN A 30 3.58 -29.15 4.24
CA GLN A 30 2.96 -27.83 4.28
C GLN A 30 3.38 -27.05 5.53
N GLU A 31 3.48 -27.74 6.66
CA GLU A 31 3.91 -27.18 7.94
C GLU A 31 5.35 -26.66 7.83
N ALA A 32 6.24 -27.47 7.24
CA ALA A 32 7.64 -27.05 7.01
C ALA A 32 7.74 -25.84 6.07
N LEU A 33 6.88 -25.73 5.05
CA LEU A 33 6.77 -24.55 4.21
C LEU A 33 6.31 -23.33 4.99
N LEU A 34 5.30 -23.50 5.86
CA LEU A 34 4.79 -22.41 6.69
C LEU A 34 5.84 -21.91 7.68
N ASP A 35 6.57 -22.80 8.32
CA ASP A 35 7.67 -22.46 9.22
C ASP A 35 8.76 -21.64 8.50
N MET A 36 9.14 -22.06 7.30
CA MET A 36 10.09 -21.31 6.47
C MET A 36 9.55 -19.92 6.10
N MET A 37 8.27 -19.81 5.79
CA MET A 37 7.64 -18.53 5.50
C MET A 37 7.58 -17.62 6.73
N GLN A 38 7.30 -18.16 7.90
CA GLN A 38 7.30 -17.39 9.15
C GLN A 38 8.70 -16.90 9.51
N GLU A 39 9.73 -17.69 9.23
CA GLU A 39 11.12 -17.31 9.49
C GLU A 39 11.64 -16.22 8.54
N ARG A 40 11.25 -16.25 7.26
CA ARG A 40 11.84 -15.43 6.18
C ARG A 40 10.85 -14.56 5.42
N GLY A 41 9.58 -14.65 5.75
CA GLY A 41 8.50 -13.97 5.07
C GLY A 41 7.84 -12.84 5.88
N VAL A 42 8.48 -12.36 6.94
CA VAL A 42 7.91 -11.32 7.81
C VAL A 42 8.31 -9.94 7.33
N ASN A 43 7.34 -9.08 7.10
CA ASN A 43 7.57 -7.71 6.61
C ASN A 43 7.73 -6.66 7.71
N LEU A 44 7.41 -6.98 8.95
CA LEU A 44 7.37 -6.00 10.03
C LEU A 44 8.10 -6.56 11.26
N PRO A 45 9.44 -6.45 11.30
CA PRO A 45 10.19 -6.78 12.50
C PRO A 45 9.80 -5.83 13.63
N ARG A 46 9.73 -6.35 14.83
CA ARG A 46 9.32 -5.60 16.04
C ARG A 46 10.39 -4.61 16.51
N ASP A 47 11.64 -4.89 16.19
CA ASP A 47 12.78 -4.09 16.61
C ASP A 47 13.99 -4.27 15.68
N VAL A 48 15.04 -3.49 15.95
CA VAL A 48 16.30 -3.52 15.18
C VAL A 48 16.99 -4.88 15.27
N GLY A 49 16.85 -5.61 16.37
CA GLY A 49 17.46 -6.93 16.53
C GLY A 49 16.81 -8.00 15.66
N GLU A 50 15.50 -7.92 15.48
CA GLU A 50 14.79 -8.77 14.50
C GLU A 50 15.18 -8.39 13.06
N LEU A 51 15.30 -7.11 12.76
CA LEU A 51 15.75 -6.61 11.45
C LEU A 51 17.18 -7.10 11.13
N GLU A 52 18.07 -7.11 12.12
CA GLU A 52 19.42 -7.65 11.97
C GLU A 52 19.40 -9.14 11.66
N LYS A 53 18.62 -9.93 12.37
CA LYS A 53 18.45 -11.37 12.10
C LYS A 53 17.91 -11.62 10.70
N MET A 54 16.90 -10.86 10.31
CA MET A 54 16.31 -10.96 8.98
C MET A 54 17.30 -10.67 7.86
N SER A 55 18.22 -9.72 8.06
CA SER A 55 19.22 -9.35 7.04
C SER A 55 20.12 -10.51 6.60
N GLY A 56 20.27 -11.54 7.46
CA GLY A 56 20.98 -12.79 7.11
C GLY A 56 20.11 -13.86 6.43
N LEU A 57 18.81 -13.65 6.33
CA LEU A 57 17.86 -14.70 5.91
C LEU A 57 17.07 -14.35 4.62
N VAL A 58 16.97 -13.08 4.29
CA VAL A 58 16.13 -12.59 3.19
C VAL A 58 16.96 -12.04 2.03
N GLN A 59 16.31 -11.71 0.92
CA GLN A 59 16.98 -11.05 -0.18
C GLN A 59 17.29 -9.59 0.19
N LEU A 60 18.41 -9.10 -0.31
CA LEU A 60 18.88 -7.73 -0.05
C LEU A 60 18.99 -6.95 -1.36
N MET A 61 18.71 -5.67 -1.30
CA MET A 61 19.01 -4.72 -2.37
C MET A 61 19.80 -3.55 -1.79
N SER A 62 20.96 -3.25 -2.36
CA SER A 62 21.77 -2.14 -1.88
C SER A 62 21.06 -0.80 -2.04
N ALA A 63 21.31 0.12 -1.12
CA ALA A 63 20.80 1.50 -1.21
C ALA A 63 21.21 2.16 -2.53
N GLU A 64 22.43 1.91 -3.00
CA GLU A 64 22.95 2.46 -4.26
C GLU A 64 22.15 1.96 -5.46
N ASP A 65 21.95 0.65 -5.59
CA ASP A 65 21.17 0.05 -6.69
C ASP A 65 19.75 0.60 -6.73
N TYR A 66 19.09 0.65 -5.56
CA TYR A 66 17.74 1.18 -5.47
C TYR A 66 17.69 2.68 -5.79
N SER A 67 18.59 3.48 -5.21
CA SER A 67 18.60 4.93 -5.43
C SER A 67 18.89 5.30 -6.88
N ASN A 68 19.76 4.55 -7.56
CA ASN A 68 20.04 4.73 -8.98
C ASN A 68 18.81 4.46 -9.86
N TRP A 69 18.04 3.44 -9.54
CA TRP A 69 16.77 3.18 -10.22
C TRP A 69 15.71 4.23 -9.85
N PHE A 70 15.56 4.55 -8.57
CA PHE A 70 14.59 5.53 -8.07
C PHE A 70 14.79 6.90 -8.71
N ALA A 71 16.04 7.31 -8.92
CA ALA A 71 16.37 8.57 -9.58
C ALA A 71 15.87 8.69 -11.03
N GLN A 72 15.53 7.56 -11.68
CA GLN A 72 14.98 7.52 -13.03
C GLN A 72 13.45 7.70 -13.05
N LEU A 73 12.77 7.59 -11.91
CA LEU A 73 11.34 7.80 -11.81
C LEU A 73 10.97 9.28 -12.06
N PRO A 74 9.72 9.56 -12.48
CA PRO A 74 9.24 10.92 -12.66
C PRO A 74 9.50 11.81 -11.41
N ALA A 75 9.83 13.07 -11.64
CA ALA A 75 10.18 13.99 -10.56
C ALA A 75 9.04 14.15 -9.53
N SER A 76 7.78 14.15 -9.99
CA SER A 76 6.60 14.23 -9.12
C SER A 76 6.50 13.03 -8.17
N VAL A 77 6.85 11.83 -8.64
CA VAL A 77 6.87 10.61 -7.82
C VAL A 77 7.96 10.68 -6.76
N ARG A 78 9.18 11.04 -7.18
CA ARG A 78 10.32 11.15 -6.26
C ARG A 78 10.04 12.15 -5.15
N GLN A 79 9.51 13.31 -5.52
CA GLN A 79 9.21 14.35 -4.55
C GLN A 79 8.10 13.95 -3.58
N GLU A 80 7.02 13.35 -4.08
CA GLU A 80 5.94 12.89 -3.22
C GLU A 80 6.41 11.80 -2.25
N MET A 81 7.23 10.86 -2.71
CA MET A 81 7.80 9.84 -1.84
C MET A 81 8.77 10.39 -0.81
N GLU A 82 9.59 11.37 -1.19
CA GLU A 82 10.59 11.94 -0.28
C GLU A 82 10.00 12.96 0.70
N GLN A 83 9.01 13.75 0.27
CA GLN A 83 8.48 14.91 1.00
C GLN A 83 6.99 14.78 1.37
N GLY A 84 6.35 13.69 0.96
CA GLY A 84 4.93 13.44 1.20
C GLY A 84 3.99 14.26 0.32
N PRO A 85 2.68 14.08 0.51
CA PRO A 85 1.64 14.75 -0.29
C PRO A 85 1.68 16.28 -0.14
N PHE A 86 2.03 16.78 1.04
CA PHE A 86 2.13 18.23 1.27
C PHE A 86 3.33 18.86 0.59
N GLY A 87 4.46 18.16 0.50
CA GLY A 87 5.63 18.63 -0.25
C GLY A 87 5.33 18.74 -1.74
N LEU A 88 4.67 17.73 -2.31
CA LEU A 88 4.22 17.76 -3.70
C LEU A 88 3.22 18.90 -3.94
N LEU A 89 2.20 19.04 -3.08
CA LEU A 89 1.20 20.10 -3.18
C LEU A 89 1.84 21.49 -3.14
N HIS A 90 2.78 21.70 -2.21
CA HIS A 90 3.51 22.97 -2.07
C HIS A 90 4.28 23.32 -3.34
N GLN A 91 4.94 22.36 -3.98
CA GLN A 91 5.63 22.56 -5.25
C GLN A 91 4.66 22.91 -6.38
N GLN A 92 3.55 22.17 -6.48
CA GLN A 92 2.55 22.43 -7.53
C GLN A 92 1.99 23.86 -7.43
N LEU A 93 1.63 24.27 -6.21
CA LEU A 93 1.13 25.62 -5.98
C LEU A 93 2.19 26.69 -6.22
N SER A 94 3.43 26.47 -5.76
CA SER A 94 4.55 27.38 -6.03
C SER A 94 4.81 27.55 -7.53
N SER A 95 4.75 26.47 -8.29
CA SER A 95 4.91 26.49 -9.74
C SER A 95 3.76 27.25 -10.44
N ALA A 96 2.53 27.03 -9.98
CA ALA A 96 1.34 27.71 -10.52
C ALA A 96 1.37 29.22 -10.22
N ILE A 97 1.84 29.62 -9.04
CA ILE A 97 2.04 31.02 -8.66
C ILE A 97 3.15 31.67 -9.51
N ALA A 98 4.26 30.97 -9.74
CA ALA A 98 5.38 31.47 -10.53
C ALA A 98 4.99 31.79 -11.98
N VAL A 99 4.03 31.07 -12.55
CA VAL A 99 3.48 31.34 -13.90
C VAL A 99 2.25 32.28 -13.89
N GLY A 100 1.92 32.86 -12.72
CA GLY A 100 0.78 33.77 -12.56
C GLY A 100 -0.61 33.13 -12.69
N LYS A 101 -0.70 31.81 -12.49
CA LYS A 101 -1.95 31.02 -12.63
C LYS A 101 -2.21 30.14 -11.40
N PRO A 102 -2.28 30.70 -10.18
CA PRO A 102 -2.43 29.91 -8.96
C PRO A 102 -3.70 29.05 -8.92
N HIS A 103 -4.76 29.46 -9.65
CA HIS A 103 -6.01 28.71 -9.75
C HIS A 103 -5.83 27.31 -10.39
N LEU A 104 -4.77 27.08 -11.17
CA LEU A 104 -4.50 25.78 -11.77
C LEU A 104 -4.15 24.69 -10.74
N ALA A 105 -3.71 25.10 -9.55
CA ALA A 105 -3.44 24.14 -8.46
C ALA A 105 -4.63 23.98 -7.49
N LYS A 106 -5.76 24.65 -7.74
CA LYS A 106 -6.90 24.61 -6.82
C LYS A 106 -7.49 23.21 -6.67
N ASP A 107 -7.70 22.53 -7.78
CA ASP A 107 -8.27 21.17 -7.74
C ASP A 107 -7.34 20.19 -7.00
N ALA A 108 -6.03 20.32 -7.20
CA ALA A 108 -5.05 19.52 -6.47
C ALA A 108 -5.04 19.87 -4.98
N LEU A 109 -5.20 21.15 -4.63
CA LEU A 109 -5.31 21.60 -3.25
C LEU A 109 -6.54 21.01 -2.58
N ASP A 110 -7.72 21.19 -3.18
CA ASP A 110 -9.00 20.74 -2.62
C ASP A 110 -8.97 19.21 -2.42
N HIS A 111 -8.53 18.48 -3.43
CA HIS A 111 -8.44 17.01 -3.36
C HIS A 111 -7.47 16.54 -2.25
N THR A 112 -6.25 17.09 -2.22
CA THR A 112 -5.25 16.68 -1.21
C THR A 112 -5.72 17.00 0.20
N LEU A 113 -6.36 18.15 0.41
CA LEU A 113 -6.84 18.53 1.73
C LEU A 113 -8.02 17.67 2.19
N GLU A 114 -8.98 17.38 1.30
CA GLU A 114 -10.13 16.50 1.58
C GLU A 114 -9.66 15.10 1.97
N GLU A 115 -8.77 14.52 1.18
CA GLU A 115 -8.17 13.20 1.46
C GLU A 115 -7.43 13.18 2.81
N MET A 116 -6.66 14.23 3.11
CA MET A 116 -5.91 14.33 4.36
C MET A 116 -6.82 14.54 5.57
N HIS A 117 -7.89 15.32 5.45
CA HIS A 117 -8.89 15.46 6.51
C HIS A 117 -9.55 14.13 6.83
N HIS A 118 -10.04 13.46 5.81
CA HIS A 118 -10.69 12.16 5.97
C HIS A 118 -9.77 11.13 6.62
N LEU A 119 -8.51 11.08 6.19
CA LEU A 119 -7.52 10.20 6.78
C LEU A 119 -7.26 10.53 8.25
N LEU A 120 -6.99 11.80 8.57
CA LEU A 120 -6.63 12.20 9.92
C LEU A 120 -7.80 12.03 10.91
N GLU A 121 -9.05 12.14 10.46
CA GLU A 121 -10.21 11.83 11.28
C GLU A 121 -10.27 10.35 11.70
N GLY A 122 -9.83 9.45 10.86
CA GLY A 122 -9.79 8.01 11.11
C GLY A 122 -8.56 7.50 11.87
N VAL A 123 -7.52 8.33 12.04
CA VAL A 123 -6.25 7.91 12.67
C VAL A 123 -6.37 7.92 14.20
N ASP A 124 -6.08 6.80 14.85
CA ASP A 124 -5.89 6.71 16.29
C ASP A 124 -4.42 6.97 16.66
N HIS A 125 -4.06 8.25 16.78
CA HIS A 125 -2.72 8.68 17.12
C HIS A 125 -2.73 9.94 17.98
N LYS A 126 -1.82 10.01 18.97
CA LYS A 126 -1.70 11.18 19.89
C LYS A 126 -1.43 12.51 19.19
N GLY A 127 -0.87 12.49 17.99
CA GLY A 127 -0.58 13.66 17.16
C GLY A 127 -1.76 14.14 16.31
N ARG A 128 -2.87 13.42 16.27
CA ARG A 128 -4.02 13.70 15.38
C ARG A 128 -4.57 15.11 15.51
N GLU A 129 -4.92 15.54 16.72
CA GLU A 129 -5.51 16.87 16.96
C GLU A 129 -4.55 17.99 16.50
N ARG A 130 -3.26 17.80 16.76
CA ARG A 130 -2.23 18.74 16.29
C ARG A 130 -2.12 18.75 14.78
N ALA A 131 -2.19 17.58 14.13
CA ALA A 131 -2.13 17.46 12.67
C ALA A 131 -3.34 18.15 12.02
N LEU A 132 -4.55 17.92 12.51
CA LEU A 132 -5.77 18.60 12.02
C LEU A 132 -5.69 20.13 12.16
N ALA A 133 -5.20 20.63 13.30
CA ALA A 133 -5.01 22.07 13.48
C ALA A 133 -3.95 22.67 12.53
N LEU A 134 -2.88 21.93 12.25
CA LEU A 134 -1.85 22.34 11.28
C LEU A 134 -2.38 22.26 9.85
N LEU A 135 -3.19 21.27 9.52
CA LEU A 135 -3.81 21.13 8.20
C LEU A 135 -4.73 22.33 7.91
N ALA A 136 -5.58 22.73 8.86
CA ALA A 136 -6.42 23.92 8.73
C ALA A 136 -5.60 25.22 8.54
N LYS A 137 -4.43 25.33 9.18
CA LYS A 137 -3.53 26.47 8.97
C LYS A 137 -2.92 26.44 7.57
N LEU A 138 -2.50 25.27 7.08
CA LEU A 138 -1.95 25.11 5.74
C LEU A 138 -2.98 25.44 4.67
N GLU A 139 -4.20 24.97 4.83
CA GLU A 139 -5.34 25.32 3.99
C GLU A 139 -5.55 26.82 3.91
N SER A 140 -5.65 27.49 5.05
CA SER A 140 -5.82 28.94 5.11
C SER A 140 -4.69 29.70 4.40
N CYS A 141 -3.46 29.23 4.57
CA CYS A 141 -2.28 29.77 3.93
C CYS A 141 -2.36 29.65 2.40
N TYR A 142 -2.75 28.48 1.88
CA TYR A 142 -2.83 28.22 0.45
C TYR A 142 -4.03 28.92 -0.20
N LEU A 143 -5.17 28.97 0.44
CA LEU A 143 -6.33 29.73 -0.04
C LEU A 143 -6.00 31.22 -0.14
N ALA A 144 -5.33 31.78 0.87
CA ALA A 144 -4.86 33.16 0.82
C ALA A 144 -3.87 33.40 -0.32
N ALA A 145 -2.95 32.46 -0.59
CA ALA A 145 -2.01 32.53 -1.70
C ALA A 145 -2.67 32.51 -3.08
N ILE A 146 -3.78 31.75 -3.23
CA ILE A 146 -4.54 31.69 -4.49
C ILE A 146 -5.32 32.99 -4.72
N GLN A 147 -5.83 33.61 -3.66
CA GLN A 147 -6.71 34.79 -3.74
C GLN A 147 -5.96 36.11 -3.69
N SER A 148 -4.73 36.13 -3.17
CA SER A 148 -3.95 37.33 -2.92
C SER A 148 -3.06 37.73 -4.09
N THR A 149 -2.93 39.04 -4.29
CA THR A 149 -1.91 39.62 -5.19
C THR A 149 -0.49 39.45 -4.64
N ASP A 150 -0.35 39.17 -3.34
CA ASP A 150 0.93 38.95 -2.64
C ASP A 150 1.05 37.46 -2.19
N ALA A 151 0.88 36.59 -3.14
CA ALA A 151 0.90 35.15 -2.92
C ALA A 151 2.21 34.64 -2.28
N LEU A 152 3.35 35.30 -2.55
CA LEU A 152 4.64 34.88 -2.01
C LEU A 152 4.72 35.03 -0.49
N VAL A 153 4.10 36.10 0.07
CA VAL A 153 4.03 36.29 1.54
C VAL A 153 3.18 35.22 2.18
N CYS A 154 2.03 34.92 1.57
CA CYS A 154 1.15 33.85 2.06
C CYS A 154 1.84 32.47 2.02
N MET A 155 2.63 32.19 0.99
CA MET A 155 3.38 30.93 0.83
C MET A 155 4.60 30.81 1.76
N ALA A 156 5.13 31.89 2.29
CA ALA A 156 6.33 31.87 3.12
C ALA A 156 6.19 31.09 4.44
N GLN A 157 4.96 30.92 4.94
CA GLN A 157 4.69 30.17 6.16
C GLN A 157 4.47 28.67 5.92
N ALA A 158 4.11 28.28 4.71
CA ALA A 158 3.74 26.90 4.39
C ALA A 158 4.87 25.88 4.71
N PRO A 159 6.15 26.10 4.39
CA PRO A 159 7.21 25.15 4.73
C PRO A 159 7.28 24.81 6.21
N SER A 160 7.18 25.82 7.09
CA SER A 160 7.23 25.61 8.54
C SER A 160 6.00 24.84 9.07
N ILE A 161 4.86 25.00 8.43
CA ILE A 161 3.64 24.23 8.77
C ILE A 161 3.79 22.78 8.31
N ILE A 162 4.36 22.55 7.13
CA ILE A 162 4.65 21.22 6.59
C ILE A 162 5.65 20.48 7.50
N ASP A 163 6.73 21.14 7.91
CA ASP A 163 7.72 20.59 8.85
C ASP A 163 7.06 20.21 10.21
N ALA A 164 6.14 21.06 10.68
CA ALA A 164 5.39 20.79 11.89
C ALA A 164 4.42 19.60 11.73
N LEU A 165 3.79 19.42 10.56
CA LEU A 165 2.97 18.26 10.23
C LEU A 165 3.80 16.98 10.23
N GLN A 166 4.96 16.99 9.59
CA GLN A 166 5.91 15.88 9.61
C GLN A 166 6.35 15.52 11.04
N SER A 167 6.47 16.52 11.91
CA SER A 167 6.87 16.35 13.31
C SER A 167 5.76 15.86 14.25
N THR A 168 4.56 15.61 13.75
CA THR A 168 3.45 15.06 14.57
C THR A 168 3.66 13.59 14.93
N GLY A 169 4.54 12.90 14.22
CA GLY A 169 4.81 11.47 14.38
C GLY A 169 3.80 10.58 13.66
N ILE A 170 2.85 11.15 12.90
CA ILE A 170 1.97 10.37 12.03
C ILE A 170 2.76 10.00 10.78
N GLU A 171 2.96 8.72 10.59
CA GLU A 171 3.75 8.15 9.51
C GLU A 171 3.17 8.53 8.13
N GLY A 172 4.02 8.80 7.16
CA GLY A 172 3.63 9.11 5.78
C GLY A 172 3.27 10.57 5.50
N LEU A 173 2.89 11.39 6.50
CA LEU A 173 2.57 12.80 6.27
C LEU A 173 3.74 13.60 5.68
N GLY A 174 4.97 13.22 6.03
CA GLY A 174 6.19 13.81 5.51
C GLY A 174 6.86 13.03 4.39
N GLY A 175 6.17 12.04 3.82
CA GLY A 175 6.81 11.08 2.92
C GLY A 175 7.74 10.11 3.67
N TRP A 176 8.58 9.44 2.91
CA TRP A 176 9.47 8.39 3.40
C TRP A 176 10.94 8.82 3.46
N GLY A 177 11.21 10.10 3.17
CA GLY A 177 12.56 10.67 3.11
C GLY A 177 13.32 10.25 1.85
N ALA A 178 14.61 10.61 1.80
CA ALA A 178 15.46 10.25 0.68
C ALA A 178 15.62 8.73 0.56
N ALA A 179 15.73 8.24 -0.69
CA ALA A 179 15.96 6.82 -0.96
C ALA A 179 17.26 6.33 -0.29
N PRO A 180 17.26 5.17 0.35
CA PRO A 180 16.24 4.12 0.32
C PRO A 180 15.20 4.20 1.43
N GLY A 181 15.09 5.30 2.16
CA GLY A 181 14.21 5.45 3.30
C GLY A 181 14.68 4.64 4.53
N LYS A 182 13.76 4.47 5.49
CA LYS A 182 14.07 3.75 6.75
C LYS A 182 13.29 2.44 6.91
N VAL A 183 12.16 2.28 6.20
CA VAL A 183 11.30 1.10 6.32
C VAL A 183 12.02 -0.10 5.73
N MET A 184 12.17 -1.15 6.53
CA MET A 184 12.87 -2.38 6.14
C MET A 184 14.29 -2.15 5.58
N THR A 185 14.99 -1.16 6.14
CA THR A 185 16.37 -0.82 5.75
C THR A 185 17.32 -1.08 6.91
N TYR A 186 18.37 -1.84 6.68
CA TYR A 186 19.40 -2.16 7.68
C TYR A 186 20.80 -2.04 7.06
N LYS A 187 21.67 -1.27 7.69
CA LYS A 187 23.07 -1.02 7.26
C LYS A 187 23.19 -0.62 5.78
N GLY A 188 22.26 0.18 5.28
CA GLY A 188 22.28 0.65 3.89
C GLY A 188 21.73 -0.35 2.87
N GLU A 189 21.04 -1.39 3.31
CA GLU A 189 20.40 -2.37 2.45
C GLU A 189 18.91 -2.46 2.74
N LEU A 190 18.11 -2.55 1.69
CA LEU A 190 16.67 -2.83 1.76
C LEU A 190 16.47 -4.34 1.89
N LEU A 191 15.69 -4.74 2.88
CA LEU A 191 15.34 -6.13 3.13
C LEU A 191 14.08 -6.49 2.35
N LEU A 192 14.15 -7.58 1.60
CA LEU A 192 13.08 -8.09 0.73
C LEU A 192 12.70 -9.51 1.17
N PRO A 193 11.77 -9.63 2.13
CA PRO A 193 11.35 -10.92 2.66
C PRO A 193 10.83 -11.86 1.58
N GLY A 194 11.20 -13.12 1.67
CA GLY A 194 10.74 -14.16 0.77
C GLY A 194 11.68 -15.36 0.68
N LEU A 195 11.19 -16.38 0.01
CA LEU A 195 11.86 -17.66 -0.25
C LEU A 195 12.07 -17.84 -1.74
N ILE A 196 13.18 -18.45 -2.12
CA ILE A 196 13.45 -18.80 -3.52
C ILE A 196 13.49 -20.33 -3.67
N PHE A 197 12.62 -20.84 -4.53
CA PHE A 197 12.56 -22.24 -4.94
C PHE A 197 12.93 -22.33 -6.43
N GLY A 198 14.21 -22.41 -6.73
CA GLY A 198 14.68 -22.36 -8.12
C GLY A 198 14.31 -21.06 -8.83
N ASN A 199 13.44 -21.12 -9.82
CA ASN A 199 12.95 -19.94 -10.54
C ASN A 199 11.63 -19.36 -9.96
N ILE A 200 11.25 -19.78 -8.77
CA ILE A 200 10.03 -19.30 -8.10
C ILE A 200 10.43 -18.49 -6.87
N PHE A 201 10.01 -17.26 -6.81
CA PHE A 201 10.07 -16.42 -5.61
C PHE A 201 8.72 -16.44 -4.90
N VAL A 202 8.73 -16.70 -3.60
CA VAL A 202 7.54 -16.67 -2.74
C VAL A 202 7.78 -15.67 -1.63
N GLY A 203 7.00 -14.62 -1.57
CA GLY A 203 7.16 -13.59 -0.56
C GLY A 203 5.86 -12.91 -0.18
N PRO A 204 5.80 -12.31 1.00
CA PRO A 204 4.64 -11.54 1.42
C PRO A 204 4.58 -10.22 0.66
N GLN A 205 3.38 -9.72 0.45
CA GLN A 205 3.18 -8.36 -0.03
C GLN A 205 3.83 -7.36 0.92
N PRO A 206 4.64 -6.40 0.43
CA PRO A 206 5.20 -5.37 1.29
C PRO A 206 4.13 -4.50 1.94
N PRO A 207 4.36 -4.03 3.19
CA PRO A 207 3.43 -3.13 3.86
C PRO A 207 3.47 -1.73 3.26
N ARG A 208 2.40 -0.98 3.50
CA ARG A 208 2.28 0.42 3.08
C ARG A 208 2.90 1.41 4.07
N GLY A 209 3.33 0.96 5.24
CA GLY A 209 3.97 1.74 6.32
C GLY A 209 4.27 0.85 7.51
N TRP A 210 4.81 1.42 8.61
CA TRP A 210 5.24 0.64 9.78
C TRP A 210 4.29 0.69 10.98
N GLU A 211 3.77 1.86 11.30
CA GLU A 211 3.11 2.09 12.60
C GLU A 211 1.63 2.47 12.48
N ILE A 212 1.17 2.83 11.31
CA ILE A 212 -0.22 3.24 11.13
C ILE A 212 -1.10 2.00 10.94
N ASN A 213 -2.28 2.07 11.51
CA ASN A 213 -3.36 1.13 11.32
C ASN A 213 -3.39 0.61 9.86
N GLU A 214 -3.03 -0.66 9.68
CA GLU A 214 -2.91 -1.29 8.37
C GLU A 214 -4.17 -1.11 7.52
N GLU A 215 -5.35 -1.07 8.14
CA GLU A 215 -6.62 -0.88 7.45
C GLU A 215 -6.71 0.50 6.77
N LEU A 216 -6.18 1.54 7.41
CA LEU A 216 -6.17 2.89 6.84
C LEU A 216 -5.15 3.04 5.70
N LEU A 217 -3.98 2.44 5.83
CA LEU A 217 -2.96 2.51 4.78
C LEU A 217 -3.24 1.58 3.60
N HIS A 218 -3.92 0.47 3.84
CA HIS A 218 -4.17 -0.54 2.83
C HIS A 218 -4.99 -0.01 1.64
N ALA A 219 -6.02 0.77 1.94
CA ALA A 219 -6.90 1.38 0.94
C ALA A 219 -6.68 2.90 0.77
N ASN A 220 -5.64 3.45 1.39
CA ASN A 220 -5.42 4.89 1.38
C ASN A 220 -4.79 5.34 0.07
N LEU A 221 -5.47 6.23 -0.63
CA LEU A 221 -5.03 6.82 -1.89
C LEU A 221 -4.19 8.10 -1.70
N ALA A 222 -4.04 8.58 -0.47
CA ALA A 222 -3.38 9.85 -0.19
C ALA A 222 -1.87 9.72 0.04
N PHE A 223 -1.39 8.53 0.46
CA PHE A 223 0.03 8.33 0.74
C PHE A 223 0.72 7.51 -0.34
N PRO A 224 1.93 7.94 -0.76
CA PRO A 224 2.77 7.11 -1.61
C PRO A 224 3.18 5.82 -0.88
N PRO A 225 3.46 4.73 -1.62
CA PRO A 225 4.03 3.54 -1.03
C PRO A 225 5.43 3.82 -0.47
N THR A 226 5.91 2.96 0.43
CA THR A 226 7.27 3.05 0.98
C THR A 226 8.34 2.77 -0.10
N HIS A 227 9.58 3.16 0.16
CA HIS A 227 10.71 2.77 -0.69
C HIS A 227 10.87 1.25 -0.77
N GLN A 228 10.69 0.55 0.36
CA GLN A 228 10.75 -0.91 0.39
C GLN A 228 9.68 -1.57 -0.50
N TYR A 229 8.49 -0.97 -0.56
CA TYR A 229 7.41 -1.43 -1.43
C TYR A 229 7.82 -1.38 -2.91
N LEU A 230 8.36 -0.26 -3.36
CA LEU A 230 8.85 -0.13 -4.74
C LEU A 230 10.06 -1.01 -5.00
N ALA A 231 10.98 -1.11 -4.05
CA ALA A 231 12.18 -1.93 -4.15
C ALA A 231 11.84 -3.42 -4.34
N PHE A 232 10.82 -3.91 -3.63
CA PHE A 232 10.37 -5.30 -3.74
C PHE A 232 9.93 -5.64 -5.17
N TYR A 233 9.06 -4.85 -5.77
CA TYR A 233 8.61 -5.09 -7.13
C TYR A 233 9.69 -4.81 -8.18
N HIS A 234 10.54 -3.81 -7.94
CA HIS A 234 11.71 -3.59 -8.77
C HIS A 234 12.66 -4.79 -8.75
N TYR A 235 12.91 -5.39 -7.57
CA TYR A 235 13.70 -6.60 -7.43
C TYR A 235 13.12 -7.76 -8.22
N LEU A 236 11.83 -8.05 -8.05
CA LEU A 236 11.17 -9.14 -8.75
C LEU A 236 11.31 -9.01 -10.27
N ARG A 237 11.12 -7.81 -10.79
CA ARG A 237 11.18 -7.55 -12.23
C ARG A 237 12.59 -7.51 -12.81
N ASN A 238 13.52 -6.82 -12.14
CA ASN A 238 14.79 -6.46 -12.75
C ASN A 238 16.01 -7.21 -12.18
N ARG A 239 15.86 -7.91 -11.07
CA ARG A 239 16.94 -8.70 -10.44
C ARG A 239 16.61 -10.18 -10.45
N PHE A 240 15.44 -10.55 -9.99
CA PHE A 240 14.95 -11.92 -10.05
C PHE A 240 14.53 -12.31 -11.48
N ASN A 241 14.19 -11.34 -12.32
CA ASN A 241 13.71 -11.52 -13.71
C ASN A 241 12.48 -12.42 -13.78
N ALA A 242 11.48 -12.12 -12.98
CA ALA A 242 10.19 -12.82 -13.02
C ALA A 242 9.51 -12.62 -14.38
N ASP A 243 8.89 -13.66 -14.91
CA ASP A 243 8.08 -13.61 -16.13
C ASP A 243 6.61 -13.26 -15.84
N ALA A 244 6.14 -13.49 -14.61
CA ALA A 244 4.79 -13.19 -14.16
C ALA A 244 4.74 -13.05 -12.64
N LEU A 245 3.70 -12.37 -12.15
CA LEU A 245 3.34 -12.27 -10.73
C LEU A 245 2.08 -13.07 -10.47
N VAL A 246 2.10 -13.96 -9.48
CA VAL A 246 0.92 -14.68 -9.00
C VAL A 246 0.54 -14.09 -7.64
N HIS A 247 -0.63 -13.46 -7.56
CA HIS A 247 -1.15 -12.90 -6.33
C HIS A 247 -2.07 -13.92 -5.66
N LEU A 248 -1.53 -14.62 -4.67
CA LEU A 248 -2.27 -15.64 -3.94
C LEU A 248 -2.93 -15.02 -2.71
N GLY A 249 -4.22 -14.90 -2.77
CA GLY A 249 -5.02 -14.26 -1.73
C GLY A 249 -5.78 -13.05 -2.26
N ARG A 250 -6.67 -12.54 -1.47
CA ARG A 250 -7.46 -11.35 -1.71
C ARG A 250 -6.86 -10.26 -0.84
N HIS A 251 -6.44 -9.22 -1.36
CA HIS A 251 -6.11 -8.79 -2.70
C HIS A 251 -4.69 -8.19 -2.66
N SER A 252 -4.07 -7.92 -3.80
CA SER A 252 -2.81 -7.19 -3.79
C SER A 252 -3.05 -5.71 -3.51
N THR A 253 -2.14 -5.05 -2.80
CA THR A 253 -2.33 -3.65 -2.44
C THR A 253 -1.95 -2.67 -3.55
N TYR A 254 -1.28 -3.12 -4.61
CA TYR A 254 -0.80 -2.19 -5.64
C TYR A 254 -1.93 -1.62 -6.50
N GLU A 255 -3.05 -2.29 -6.65
CA GLU A 255 -4.23 -1.73 -7.31
C GLU A 255 -4.92 -0.61 -6.51
N PHE A 256 -4.59 -0.48 -5.23
CA PHE A 256 -5.08 0.60 -4.36
C PHE A 256 -4.02 1.68 -4.09
N LEU A 257 -2.94 1.72 -4.86
CA LEU A 257 -1.94 2.76 -4.75
C LEU A 257 -2.51 4.13 -5.22
N PRO A 258 -1.94 5.25 -4.75
CA PRO A 258 -2.39 6.58 -5.14
C PRO A 258 -2.43 6.81 -6.64
N ARG A 259 -3.09 7.91 -7.02
CA ARG A 259 -3.24 8.45 -8.35
C ARG A 259 -4.30 7.73 -9.19
N ARG A 260 -4.17 7.69 -10.51
CA ARG A 260 -5.24 7.31 -11.44
C ARG A 260 -5.72 5.88 -11.27
N SER A 261 -7.03 5.70 -11.35
CA SER A 261 -7.65 4.37 -11.36
C SER A 261 -7.80 3.78 -12.76
N VAL A 262 -7.72 4.61 -13.80
CA VAL A 262 -7.79 4.22 -15.21
C VAL A 262 -6.90 5.13 -16.07
N GLY A 263 -6.46 4.66 -17.21
CA GLY A 263 -5.62 5.45 -18.12
C GLY A 263 -4.29 5.83 -17.48
N LEU A 264 -3.60 4.83 -16.93
CA LEU A 264 -2.37 5.03 -16.21
C LEU A 264 -1.27 5.66 -17.04
N SER A 265 -0.51 6.56 -16.43
CA SER A 265 0.70 7.15 -16.99
C SER A 265 1.95 6.68 -16.24
N GLU A 266 3.11 7.14 -16.65
CA GLU A 266 4.41 6.73 -16.09
C GLU A 266 4.60 7.16 -14.62
N ASP A 267 3.83 8.15 -14.17
CA ASP A 267 3.86 8.64 -12.79
C ASP A 267 2.85 7.96 -11.86
N ASP A 268 2.04 7.03 -12.34
CA ASP A 268 1.12 6.26 -11.51
C ASP A 268 1.83 5.11 -10.79
N TYR A 269 1.69 5.04 -9.47
CA TYR A 269 2.37 4.02 -8.65
C TYR A 269 2.02 2.59 -9.06
N SER A 270 0.76 2.33 -9.38
CA SER A 270 0.33 1.02 -9.86
C SER A 270 1.07 0.62 -11.15
N ARG A 271 1.31 1.58 -12.05
CA ARG A 271 2.09 1.37 -13.28
C ARG A 271 3.57 1.13 -12.98
N ILE A 272 4.14 1.91 -12.05
CA ILE A 272 5.55 1.75 -11.63
C ILE A 272 5.78 0.37 -11.03
N VAL A 273 4.85 -0.09 -10.19
CA VAL A 273 4.93 -1.37 -9.48
C VAL A 273 4.68 -2.55 -10.42
N ALA A 274 3.56 -2.58 -11.14
CA ALA A 274 3.24 -3.67 -12.05
C ALA A 274 4.21 -3.75 -13.23
N GLY A 275 4.65 -2.60 -13.74
CA GLY A 275 5.53 -2.53 -14.90
C GLY A 275 4.87 -3.17 -16.12
N ASP A 276 5.58 -4.13 -16.69
CA ASP A 276 5.18 -4.95 -17.84
C ASP A 276 4.95 -6.42 -17.48
N LEU A 277 5.04 -6.78 -16.19
CA LEU A 277 4.78 -8.14 -15.74
C LEU A 277 3.29 -8.44 -15.73
N PRO A 278 2.84 -9.53 -16.35
CA PRO A 278 1.47 -9.98 -16.24
C PRO A 278 1.18 -10.41 -14.80
N GLY A 279 0.07 -9.94 -14.24
CA GLY A 279 -0.46 -10.36 -12.96
C GLY A 279 -1.45 -11.52 -13.14
N ILE A 280 -1.38 -12.53 -12.30
CA ILE A 280 -2.31 -13.66 -12.25
C ILE A 280 -2.94 -13.69 -10.88
N TYR A 281 -4.27 -13.60 -10.83
CA TYR A 281 -5.05 -13.68 -9.60
C TYR A 281 -5.87 -14.96 -9.60
N PRO A 282 -5.42 -16.02 -8.94
CA PRO A 282 -6.14 -17.28 -8.89
C PRO A 282 -7.30 -17.30 -7.89
N TYR A 283 -7.52 -16.20 -7.17
CA TYR A 283 -8.56 -16.13 -6.14
C TYR A 283 -9.06 -14.69 -5.93
N ILE A 284 -10.01 -14.28 -6.74
CA ILE A 284 -10.84 -13.08 -6.50
C ILE A 284 -12.31 -13.51 -6.62
N VAL A 285 -12.85 -14.14 -5.59
CA VAL A 285 -14.13 -14.86 -5.67
C VAL A 285 -15.34 -13.94 -5.68
N ASP A 286 -15.38 -12.88 -4.92
CA ASP A 286 -16.56 -12.03 -4.73
C ASP A 286 -16.25 -10.52 -4.82
N GLY A 287 -15.03 -10.20 -5.13
CA GLY A 287 -14.55 -8.83 -5.22
C GLY A 287 -14.62 -8.26 -6.64
N VAL A 288 -15.81 -8.08 -7.21
CA VAL A 288 -15.96 -7.54 -8.58
C VAL A 288 -15.28 -6.19 -8.75
N GLY A 289 -15.40 -5.30 -7.78
CA GLY A 289 -14.74 -3.99 -7.79
C GLY A 289 -13.22 -4.12 -7.77
N GLU A 290 -12.69 -4.96 -6.90
CA GLU A 290 -11.26 -5.25 -6.76
C GLU A 290 -10.71 -5.93 -8.02
N GLY A 291 -11.47 -6.87 -8.59
CA GLY A 291 -11.13 -7.51 -9.85
C GLY A 291 -11.02 -6.53 -11.02
N ILE A 292 -11.90 -5.55 -11.08
CA ILE A 292 -11.82 -4.47 -12.08
C ILE A 292 -10.58 -3.61 -11.86
N GLN A 293 -10.23 -3.27 -10.62
CA GLN A 293 -9.01 -2.54 -10.29
C GLN A 293 -7.76 -3.33 -10.66
N ALA A 294 -7.69 -4.61 -10.30
CA ALA A 294 -6.59 -5.49 -10.66
C ALA A 294 -6.36 -5.55 -12.18
N LYS A 295 -7.44 -5.64 -12.97
CA LYS A 295 -7.35 -5.61 -14.45
C LYS A 295 -6.86 -4.26 -14.97
N ARG A 296 -7.36 -3.15 -14.45
CA ARG A 296 -7.06 -1.81 -14.94
C ARG A 296 -5.72 -1.29 -14.49
N ARG A 297 -5.32 -1.60 -13.26
CA ARG A 297 -4.13 -1.06 -12.60
C ARG A 297 -2.97 -2.05 -12.53
N GLY A 298 -3.25 -3.35 -12.56
CA GLY A 298 -2.25 -4.39 -12.45
C GLY A 298 -2.04 -5.25 -13.69
N LEU A 299 -2.74 -4.96 -14.80
CA LEU A 299 -2.71 -5.81 -16.01
C LEU A 299 -3.05 -7.28 -15.71
N ALA A 300 -3.88 -7.52 -14.70
CA ALA A 300 -4.10 -8.84 -14.15
C ALA A 300 -5.06 -9.70 -14.98
N VAL A 301 -4.75 -10.98 -15.06
CA VAL A 301 -5.66 -12.04 -15.49
C VAL A 301 -6.29 -12.65 -14.24
N MET A 302 -7.64 -12.64 -14.18
CA MET A 302 -8.40 -13.22 -13.10
C MET A 302 -8.71 -14.67 -13.40
N VAL A 303 -8.37 -15.55 -12.47
CA VAL A 303 -8.74 -16.94 -12.50
C VAL A 303 -9.75 -17.17 -11.39
N ASP A 304 -11.02 -17.23 -11.75
CA ASP A 304 -12.12 -17.31 -10.81
C ASP A 304 -12.99 -18.52 -11.16
N HIS A 305 -13.90 -18.88 -10.28
CA HIS A 305 -14.91 -19.90 -10.50
C HIS A 305 -16.26 -19.24 -10.81
N LEU A 306 -17.16 -20.02 -11.38
CA LEU A 306 -18.52 -19.55 -11.61
C LEU A 306 -19.20 -19.27 -10.25
N THR A 307 -19.59 -18.03 -10.05
CA THR A 307 -20.34 -17.64 -8.86
C THR A 307 -21.67 -18.39 -8.84
N PRO A 308 -21.98 -19.14 -7.77
CA PRO A 308 -23.27 -19.81 -7.64
C PRO A 308 -24.40 -18.77 -7.65
N PRO A 309 -25.60 -19.13 -8.07
CA PRO A 309 -26.74 -18.22 -8.02
C PRO A 309 -26.91 -17.67 -6.61
N LEU A 310 -27.07 -16.36 -6.50
CA LEU A 310 -27.36 -15.73 -5.22
C LEU A 310 -28.73 -16.20 -4.74
N ALA A 311 -28.74 -17.09 -3.77
CA ALA A 311 -29.91 -17.47 -3.01
C ALA A 311 -29.74 -16.99 -1.58
N SER A 312 -30.78 -16.45 -0.98
CA SER A 312 -30.74 -16.17 0.45
C SER A 312 -30.53 -17.49 1.19
N THR A 313 -29.40 -17.61 1.85
CA THR A 313 -29.14 -18.78 2.70
C THR A 313 -29.86 -18.54 4.02
N PRO A 314 -30.85 -19.38 4.39
CA PRO A 314 -31.47 -19.26 5.69
C PRO A 314 -30.41 -19.51 6.77
N LEU A 315 -30.51 -18.78 7.87
CA LEU A 315 -29.74 -19.11 9.05
C LEU A 315 -30.17 -20.49 9.56
N TYR A 316 -29.20 -21.30 9.97
CA TYR A 316 -29.42 -22.63 10.51
C TYR A 316 -28.56 -22.84 11.77
N ASP A 317 -28.87 -23.91 12.47
CA ASP A 317 -28.17 -24.34 13.69
C ASP A 317 -28.11 -23.22 14.76
N GLU A 318 -26.95 -23.00 15.33
CA GLU A 318 -26.71 -22.05 16.42
C GLU A 318 -26.99 -20.60 16.03
N LEU A 319 -26.76 -20.23 14.77
CA LEU A 319 -27.04 -18.88 14.27
C LEU A 319 -28.54 -18.59 14.21
N LEU A 320 -29.34 -19.58 13.87
CA LEU A 320 -30.79 -19.45 13.91
C LEU A 320 -31.29 -19.30 15.34
N GLN A 321 -30.75 -20.07 16.28
CA GLN A 321 -31.07 -19.95 17.70
C GLN A 321 -30.69 -18.59 18.27
N LEU A 322 -29.51 -18.11 17.94
CA LEU A 322 -29.05 -16.77 18.35
C LEU A 322 -29.97 -15.68 17.82
N ARG A 323 -30.35 -15.74 16.56
CA ARG A 323 -31.29 -14.78 15.97
C ARG A 323 -32.65 -14.80 16.72
N GLN A 324 -33.20 -15.98 16.99
CA GLN A 324 -34.45 -16.12 17.73
C GLN A 324 -34.37 -15.57 19.16
N LEU A 325 -33.23 -15.74 19.83
CA LEU A 325 -32.97 -15.14 21.14
C LEU A 325 -32.92 -13.62 21.09
N ILE A 326 -32.25 -13.05 20.07
CA ILE A 326 -32.20 -11.59 19.86
C ILE A 326 -33.59 -11.03 19.60
N GLU A 327 -34.36 -11.64 18.69
CA GLU A 327 -35.74 -11.24 18.38
C GLU A 327 -36.64 -11.32 19.62
N SER A 328 -36.48 -12.35 20.44
CA SER A 328 -37.23 -12.49 21.70
C SER A 328 -36.84 -11.44 22.73
N PHE A 329 -35.57 -11.12 22.84
CA PHE A 329 -35.06 -10.07 23.72
C PHE A 329 -35.59 -8.70 23.29
N GLU A 330 -35.51 -8.36 22.02
CA GLU A 330 -36.02 -7.09 21.47
C GLU A 330 -37.53 -6.95 21.68
N ALA A 331 -38.30 -8.03 21.44
CA ALA A 331 -39.75 -8.06 21.69
C ALA A 331 -40.08 -7.86 23.16
N SER A 332 -39.28 -8.39 24.09
CA SER A 332 -39.51 -8.24 25.53
C SER A 332 -39.18 -6.86 26.07
N HIS A 333 -38.29 -6.13 25.41
CA HIS A 333 -37.84 -4.79 25.79
C HIS A 333 -38.52 -3.68 24.96
N GLY A 334 -39.07 -3.97 23.79
CA GLY A 334 -39.82 -3.04 22.96
C GLY A 334 -41.29 -2.82 23.37
N SER A 335 -41.82 -3.61 24.28
CA SER A 335 -43.20 -3.48 24.77
C SER A 335 -43.37 -2.61 26.05
N GLY A 336 -42.34 -1.84 26.39
CA GLY A 336 -42.26 -1.00 27.58
C GLY A 336 -42.19 0.49 27.29
N SER A 337 -42.83 1.00 26.21
CA SER A 337 -42.98 2.45 25.96
C SER A 337 -44.41 2.83 25.66
#